data_37236a49e9ee1add6dc7355f595b035a
#
_entry.id   37236a49e9ee1add6dc7355f595b035a
#
_cell.length_a   1.000
_cell.length_b   1.000
_cell.length_c   1.000
_cell.angle_alpha   90.00
_cell.angle_beta   90.00
_cell.angle_gamma   90.00
#
_symmetry.space_group_name_H-M   'P 1'
#
loop_
_entity.id
_entity.type
_entity.pdbx_description
1 polymer ?
#
loop_
_entity_poly.entity_id
_entity_poly.type
_entity_poly.pdbx_seq_one_letter_code
_entity_poly.pdbx_strand_id
1 'polypeptide(L)'
;MQDNIHADIQQDLYDIRTVLLKQTRPNAVDVERELRLFKAKHQPMASHKPSRRHTALLVSLFAAAAVLLALFLLRPLIAGQSRIRENAMPQKLAMTTAAKHARYATISNGTHQTGAFSSKTGHLTIPQEAYMLRQADASPRLLSVPYGCSADLTLPDGSVAYVHAGSELSFSPQYINGKRVVILDGEAYFKVKHDAAHPFVVQAGNVTTTVYGTEFNINTHAAHGTAVTLISGSVGVSAPHYSRRMAPGEQVSWSASGAHEQQVDLLPYTNWRDGYLYYDGQSLESILTDLAHNYKLSVRFNDRSAMHLLTHFVCERGADINTVVTMLNQMGKARIRLENSTLVVTK
;
A
#
# COMPACT_ATOMS: atom_id res chain seq x y z
N MET A 1 13.88 -26.36 -4.83
CA MET A 1 13.22 -25.50 -5.85
C MET A 1 13.20 -24.01 -5.45
N GLN A 2 13.21 -23.69 -4.16
CA GLN A 2 13.30 -22.29 -3.66
C GLN A 2 14.69 -21.67 -3.81
N ASP A 3 15.75 -22.47 -3.74
CA ASP A 3 17.15 -21.97 -3.83
C ASP A 3 17.53 -21.47 -5.24
N ASN A 4 16.91 -22.02 -6.30
CA ASN A 4 17.19 -21.59 -7.68
C ASN A 4 16.58 -20.21 -8.01
N ILE A 5 15.42 -19.88 -7.46
CA ILE A 5 14.76 -18.57 -7.74
C ILE A 5 15.54 -17.43 -7.09
N HIS A 6 16.13 -17.66 -5.91
CA HIS A 6 16.95 -16.65 -5.24
C HIS A 6 18.29 -16.41 -5.96
N ALA A 7 18.85 -17.46 -6.54
CA ALA A 7 20.07 -17.38 -7.35
C ALA A 7 19.83 -16.63 -8.66
N ASP A 8 18.72 -16.90 -9.36
CA ASP A 8 18.36 -16.21 -10.61
C ASP A 8 18.12 -14.69 -10.38
N ILE A 9 17.42 -14.31 -9.31
CA ILE A 9 17.19 -12.89 -8.98
C ILE A 9 18.51 -12.17 -8.66
N GLN A 10 19.44 -12.82 -7.97
CA GLN A 10 20.77 -12.26 -7.69
C GLN A 10 21.61 -12.13 -8.97
N GLN A 11 21.48 -13.06 -9.89
CA GLN A 11 22.16 -13.03 -11.19
C GLN A 11 21.62 -11.91 -12.06
N ASP A 12 20.29 -11.75 -12.17
CA ASP A 12 19.65 -10.67 -12.91
C ASP A 12 20.01 -9.28 -12.37
N LEU A 13 20.08 -9.12 -11.03
CA LEU A 13 20.53 -7.88 -10.40
C LEU A 13 22.01 -7.58 -10.70
N TYR A 14 22.84 -8.60 -10.76
CA TYR A 14 24.26 -8.47 -11.12
C TYR A 14 24.41 -8.04 -12.58
N ASP A 15 23.65 -8.64 -13.49
CA ASP A 15 23.67 -8.34 -14.91
C ASP A 15 23.15 -6.94 -15.22
N ILE A 16 22.06 -6.50 -14.59
CA ILE A 16 21.52 -5.13 -14.70
C ILE A 16 22.54 -4.11 -14.19
N ARG A 17 23.19 -4.38 -13.07
CA ARG A 17 24.24 -3.53 -12.51
C ARG A 17 25.44 -3.41 -13.45
N THR A 18 25.81 -4.51 -14.07
CA THR A 18 26.95 -4.58 -15.02
C THR A 18 26.65 -3.83 -16.32
N VAL A 19 25.40 -3.91 -16.82
CA VAL A 19 24.95 -3.17 -18.01
C VAL A 19 24.88 -1.66 -17.74
N LEU A 20 24.35 -1.25 -16.58
CA LEU A 20 24.28 0.17 -16.18
C LEU A 20 25.67 0.79 -15.99
N LEU A 21 26.63 0.04 -15.42
CA LEU A 21 28.00 0.52 -15.24
C LEU A 21 28.75 0.64 -16.58
N LYS A 22 28.44 -0.19 -17.58
CA LYS A 22 29.01 -0.09 -18.93
C LYS A 22 28.46 1.09 -19.74
N GLN A 23 27.21 1.48 -19.51
CA GLN A 23 26.57 2.60 -20.24
C GLN A 23 26.98 3.99 -19.69
N THR A 24 27.46 4.09 -18.45
CA THR A 24 27.70 5.38 -17.81
C THR A 24 29.15 5.89 -17.86
N ARG A 25 30.12 5.10 -18.39
CA ARG A 25 31.53 5.52 -18.49
C ARG A 25 32.22 4.99 -19.74
N PRO A 26 32.49 5.84 -20.75
CA PRO A 26 33.25 5.43 -21.95
C PRO A 26 34.76 5.16 -21.71
N ASN A 27 35.26 5.38 -20.47
CA ASN A 27 36.65 5.09 -20.07
C ASN A 27 36.68 4.38 -18.71
N ALA A 28 36.07 3.20 -18.63
CA ALA A 28 36.12 2.41 -17.41
C ALA A 28 37.55 1.89 -17.20
N VAL A 29 38.24 2.40 -16.18
CA VAL A 29 39.47 1.85 -15.62
C VAL A 29 39.17 0.41 -15.21
N ASP A 30 40.00 -0.53 -15.64
CA ASP A 30 39.88 -1.96 -15.30
C ASP A 30 40.11 -2.14 -13.79
N VAL A 31 39.00 -2.15 -13.04
CA VAL A 31 38.98 -2.22 -11.56
C VAL A 31 39.70 -3.49 -11.06
N GLU A 32 39.64 -4.59 -11.80
CA GLU A 32 40.35 -5.83 -11.41
C GLU A 32 41.87 -5.72 -11.59
N ARG A 33 42.31 -4.99 -12.58
CA ARG A 33 43.73 -4.72 -12.79
C ARG A 33 44.29 -3.83 -11.68
N GLU A 34 43.56 -2.78 -11.33
CA GLU A 34 43.89 -1.85 -10.23
C GLU A 34 43.87 -2.56 -8.86
N LEU A 35 42.91 -3.45 -8.62
CA LEU A 35 42.83 -4.25 -7.40
C LEU A 35 44.00 -5.26 -7.26
N ARG A 36 44.46 -5.86 -8.37
CA ARG A 36 45.64 -6.73 -8.39
C ARG A 36 46.92 -5.96 -8.12
N LEU A 37 47.07 -4.76 -8.70
CA LEU A 37 48.19 -3.87 -8.46
C LEU A 37 48.23 -3.38 -7.02
N PHE A 38 47.10 -3.05 -6.44
CA PHE A 38 46.97 -2.67 -5.02
C PHE A 38 47.37 -3.81 -4.09
N LYS A 39 46.90 -5.05 -4.32
CA LYS A 39 47.26 -6.23 -3.53
C LYS A 39 48.73 -6.59 -3.65
N ALA A 40 49.36 -6.42 -4.81
CA ALA A 40 50.79 -6.67 -5.01
C ALA A 40 51.68 -5.65 -4.30
N LYS A 41 51.21 -4.39 -4.17
CA LYS A 41 51.95 -3.30 -3.54
C LYS A 41 51.89 -3.29 -2.02
N HIS A 42 50.93 -4.01 -1.42
CA HIS A 42 50.68 -4.05 0.01
C HIS A 42 50.84 -5.43 0.65
N GLN A 43 51.73 -6.31 0.07
CA GLN A 43 52.11 -7.53 0.79
C GLN A 43 52.99 -7.19 2.00
N PRO A 44 52.62 -7.64 3.22
CA PRO A 44 53.45 -7.37 4.40
C PRO A 44 54.75 -8.19 4.32
N MET A 45 55.87 -7.51 4.37
CA MET A 45 57.18 -8.12 4.55
C MET A 45 57.25 -8.91 5.87
N ALA A 46 57.64 -10.16 5.76
CA ALA A 46 57.96 -11.00 6.90
C ALA A 46 59.18 -10.44 7.68
N SER A 47 59.02 -10.07 8.92
CA SER A 47 60.14 -9.68 9.80
C SER A 47 60.28 -10.60 11.02
N HIS A 48 61.53 -10.87 11.32
CA HIS A 48 62.10 -11.77 12.33
C HIS A 48 61.64 -11.46 13.77
N LYS A 49 61.56 -12.53 14.60
CA LYS A 49 61.38 -12.47 16.05
C LYS A 49 62.64 -11.96 16.76
N PRO A 50 62.46 -11.28 17.88
CA PRO A 50 63.22 -11.60 19.07
C PRO A 50 62.32 -11.88 20.30
N SER A 51 62.79 -12.83 21.10
CA SER A 51 62.26 -13.31 22.36
C SER A 51 62.39 -12.29 23.47
N ARG A 52 61.28 -12.00 24.19
CA ARG A 52 61.13 -11.48 25.56
C ARG A 52 59.77 -10.79 25.68
N ARG A 53 58.80 -11.43 26.25
CA ARG A 53 57.53 -10.72 26.58
C ARG A 53 56.53 -11.63 27.29
N HIS A 54 56.81 -12.10 28.51
CA HIS A 54 55.71 -12.62 29.34
C HIS A 54 55.05 -11.54 30.22
N THR A 55 55.67 -10.35 30.36
CA THR A 55 55.10 -9.24 31.15
C THR A 55 54.22 -8.28 30.36
N ALA A 56 54.40 -8.13 29.05
CA ALA A 56 53.58 -7.25 28.21
C ALA A 56 52.17 -7.83 27.90
N LEU A 57 52.02 -9.16 27.87
CA LEU A 57 50.76 -9.84 27.62
C LEU A 57 49.73 -9.68 28.76
N LEU A 58 50.22 -9.63 30.03
CA LEU A 58 49.33 -9.44 31.19
C LEU A 58 48.77 -8.01 31.22
N VAL A 59 49.59 -7.00 30.92
CA VAL A 59 49.15 -5.59 30.93
C VAL A 59 48.15 -5.30 29.80
N SER A 60 48.33 -5.91 28.62
CA SER A 60 47.37 -5.74 27.52
C SER A 60 46.02 -6.43 27.75
N LEU A 61 46.01 -7.58 28.48
CA LEU A 61 44.76 -8.27 28.86
C LEU A 61 43.96 -7.46 29.89
N PHE A 62 44.64 -6.83 30.88
CA PHE A 62 43.95 -5.97 31.84
C PHE A 62 43.44 -4.66 31.23
N ALA A 63 44.15 -4.07 30.25
CA ALA A 63 43.68 -2.90 29.51
C ALA A 63 42.47 -3.23 28.63
N ALA A 64 42.49 -4.38 27.95
CA ALA A 64 41.33 -4.83 27.17
C ALA A 64 40.09 -5.14 28.00
N ALA A 65 40.30 -5.77 29.20
CA ALA A 65 39.23 -6.04 30.13
C ALA A 65 38.63 -4.75 30.73
N ALA A 66 39.46 -3.75 31.03
CA ALA A 66 39.00 -2.43 31.51
C ALA A 66 38.20 -1.67 30.46
N VAL A 67 38.60 -1.73 29.16
CA VAL A 67 37.85 -1.13 28.05
C VAL A 67 36.53 -1.84 27.86
N LEU A 68 36.50 -3.18 27.91
CA LEU A 68 35.26 -3.95 27.79
C LEU A 68 34.33 -3.71 28.99
N LEU A 69 34.87 -3.58 30.20
CA LEU A 69 34.07 -3.24 31.40
C LEU A 69 33.53 -1.81 31.32
N ALA A 70 34.34 -0.84 30.84
CA ALA A 70 33.89 0.53 30.59
C ALA A 70 32.80 0.59 29.51
N LEU A 71 32.95 -0.14 28.40
CA LEU A 71 31.93 -0.26 27.36
C LEU A 71 30.67 -0.95 27.90
N PHE A 72 30.81 -1.94 28.79
CA PHE A 72 29.66 -2.60 29.40
C PHE A 72 28.94 -1.69 30.41
N LEU A 73 29.67 -0.91 31.20
CA LEU A 73 29.11 0.06 32.16
C LEU A 73 28.54 1.31 31.45
N LEU A 74 29.07 1.68 30.27
CA LEU A 74 28.54 2.77 29.43
C LEU A 74 27.33 2.34 28.57
N ARG A 75 27.09 1.04 28.42
CA ARG A 75 25.90 0.53 27.67
C ARG A 75 24.57 1.14 28.13
N PRO A 76 24.26 1.27 29.46
CA PRO A 76 23.00 1.90 29.84
C PRO A 76 22.96 3.41 29.57
N LEU A 77 24.12 4.11 29.56
CA LEU A 77 24.17 5.53 29.19
C LEU A 77 24.03 5.74 27.66
N ILE A 78 24.60 4.86 26.86
CA ILE A 78 24.47 4.89 25.38
C ILE A 78 23.14 4.30 24.96
N ALA A 79 22.62 3.25 25.63
CA ALA A 79 21.31 2.68 25.38
C ALA A 79 20.15 3.57 25.89
N GLY A 80 20.43 4.55 26.73
CA GLY A 80 19.42 5.49 27.24
C GLY A 80 18.99 6.56 26.24
N GLN A 81 19.70 6.73 25.10
CA GLN A 81 19.37 7.77 24.09
C GLN A 81 18.97 7.25 22.72
N SER A 82 18.94 5.95 22.49
CA SER A 82 18.40 5.37 21.26
C SER A 82 17.39 4.26 21.57
N ARG A 83 16.39 4.53 22.40
CA ARG A 83 15.07 4.06 22.06
C ARG A 83 14.64 4.89 20.84
N ILE A 84 15.21 4.57 19.68
CA ILE A 84 14.46 4.68 18.44
C ILE A 84 13.16 3.98 18.80
N ARG A 85 12.09 4.76 19.04
CA ARG A 85 10.74 4.23 19.04
C ARG A 85 10.69 3.48 17.72
N GLU A 86 10.69 2.15 17.80
CA GLU A 86 10.36 1.29 16.68
C GLU A 86 9.14 1.94 16.06
N ASN A 87 9.29 2.52 14.86
CA ASN A 87 8.20 3.24 14.22
C ASN A 87 7.07 2.24 14.16
N ALA A 88 6.05 2.43 15.00
CA ALA A 88 4.99 1.47 15.16
C ALA A 88 4.36 1.26 13.78
N MET A 89 4.37 0.03 13.31
CA MET A 89 3.65 -0.32 12.09
C MET A 89 2.21 0.13 12.24
N PRO A 90 1.59 0.72 11.20
CA PRO A 90 0.17 0.99 11.22
C PRO A 90 -0.57 -0.28 11.61
N GLN A 91 -1.43 -0.20 12.62
CA GLN A 91 -2.21 -1.36 13.06
C GLN A 91 -3.45 -1.48 12.19
N LYS A 92 -3.79 -2.71 11.81
CA LYS A 92 -5.08 -3.01 11.19
C LYS A 92 -6.15 -2.91 12.27
N LEU A 93 -6.90 -1.81 12.27
CA LEU A 93 -8.16 -1.72 13.01
C LEU A 93 -9.29 -2.17 12.07
N ALA A 94 -10.05 -3.18 12.48
CA ALA A 94 -11.27 -3.54 11.76
C ALA A 94 -12.33 -2.48 12.03
N MET A 95 -12.89 -1.91 10.96
CA MET A 95 -13.97 -0.94 11.05
C MET A 95 -15.19 -1.58 11.70
N THR A 96 -15.69 -0.99 12.79
CA THR A 96 -16.93 -1.44 13.41
C THR A 96 -18.12 -1.08 12.50
N THR A 97 -19.23 -1.83 12.62
CA THR A 97 -20.46 -1.53 11.89
C THR A 97 -20.93 -0.10 12.15
N ALA A 98 -20.76 0.40 13.37
CA ALA A 98 -21.08 1.78 13.73
C ALA A 98 -20.23 2.80 12.96
N ALA A 99 -18.93 2.56 12.77
CA ALA A 99 -18.04 3.43 12.00
C ALA A 99 -18.44 3.45 10.51
N LYS A 100 -18.81 2.31 9.93
CA LYS A 100 -19.30 2.24 8.53
C LYS A 100 -20.55 3.06 8.28
N HIS A 101 -21.37 3.29 9.29
CA HIS A 101 -22.60 4.08 9.22
C HIS A 101 -22.48 5.49 9.82
N ALA A 102 -21.28 5.96 10.12
CA ALA A 102 -21.03 7.32 10.57
C ALA A 102 -21.52 8.36 9.56
N ARG A 103 -21.64 9.62 9.99
CA ARG A 103 -22.13 10.71 9.12
C ARG A 103 -21.01 11.40 8.34
N TYR A 104 -19.77 11.19 8.72
CA TYR A 104 -18.60 11.89 8.18
C TYR A 104 -17.36 11.04 8.30
N ALA A 105 -16.41 11.24 7.39
CA ALA A 105 -15.10 10.61 7.47
C ALA A 105 -14.29 11.18 8.64
N THR A 106 -13.44 10.35 9.24
CA THR A 106 -12.63 10.74 10.39
C THR A 106 -11.17 10.36 10.18
N ILE A 107 -10.26 11.22 10.67
CA ILE A 107 -8.86 10.85 10.86
C ILE A 107 -8.56 10.81 12.35
N SER A 108 -7.94 9.72 12.81
CA SER A 108 -7.52 9.53 14.20
C SER A 108 -6.07 9.08 14.28
N ASN A 109 -5.45 9.25 15.45
CA ASN A 109 -4.10 8.74 15.77
C ASN A 109 -4.14 7.54 16.73
N GLY A 110 -5.20 6.76 16.70
CA GLY A 110 -5.42 5.59 17.55
C GLY A 110 -6.08 5.91 18.88
N THR A 111 -5.82 7.07 19.51
CA THR A 111 -6.38 7.46 20.82
C THR A 111 -7.31 8.66 20.71
N HIS A 112 -7.07 9.54 19.76
CA HIS A 112 -7.84 10.78 19.58
C HIS A 112 -8.23 10.96 18.12
N GLN A 113 -9.47 11.38 17.90
CA GLN A 113 -9.92 11.85 16.60
C GLN A 113 -9.25 13.20 16.32
N THR A 114 -8.45 13.28 15.26
CA THR A 114 -7.71 14.49 14.88
C THR A 114 -8.47 15.36 13.89
N GLY A 115 -9.46 14.79 13.19
CA GLY A 115 -10.31 15.51 12.24
C GLY A 115 -11.61 14.75 11.97
N ALA A 116 -12.67 15.50 11.71
CA ALA A 116 -13.93 14.99 11.19
C ALA A 116 -14.32 15.82 9.97
N PHE A 117 -14.56 15.15 8.86
CA PHE A 117 -14.78 15.78 7.56
C PHE A 117 -16.17 15.43 7.05
N SER A 118 -16.92 16.44 6.65
CA SER A 118 -18.26 16.30 6.10
C SER A 118 -18.37 17.05 4.79
N SER A 119 -19.07 16.47 3.82
CA SER A 119 -19.40 17.09 2.55
C SER A 119 -20.89 16.94 2.25
N LYS A 120 -21.47 17.93 1.58
CA LYS A 120 -22.85 17.85 1.09
C LYS A 120 -22.99 16.82 -0.06
N THR A 121 -21.93 16.60 -0.80
CA THR A 121 -21.88 15.67 -1.94
C THR A 121 -21.39 14.28 -1.56
N GLY A 122 -21.01 14.04 -0.28
CA GLY A 122 -20.38 12.80 0.17
C GLY A 122 -18.93 12.64 -0.25
N HIS A 123 -18.36 13.54 -1.05
CA HIS A 123 -16.96 13.50 -1.47
C HIS A 123 -16.13 14.54 -0.71
N LEU A 124 -14.93 14.15 -0.30
CA LEU A 124 -14.05 14.92 0.57
C LEU A 124 -12.65 15.00 -0.03
N THR A 125 -12.06 16.19 -0.03
CA THR A 125 -10.63 16.37 -0.31
C THR A 125 -9.92 16.69 1.00
N ILE A 126 -8.95 15.87 1.39
CA ILE A 126 -8.22 15.97 2.65
C ILE A 126 -6.75 16.27 2.33
N PRO A 127 -6.33 17.52 2.35
CA PRO A 127 -4.94 17.90 2.12
C PRO A 127 -4.08 17.50 3.33
N GLN A 128 -2.77 17.40 3.10
CA GLN A 128 -1.81 16.99 4.11
C GLN A 128 -1.86 17.87 5.38
N GLU A 129 -2.04 19.16 5.23
CA GLU A 129 -2.11 20.13 6.32
C GLU A 129 -3.25 19.84 7.30
N ALA A 130 -4.33 19.22 6.81
CA ALA A 130 -5.52 18.94 7.62
C ALA A 130 -5.27 17.95 8.77
N TYR A 131 -4.22 17.13 8.71
CA TYR A 131 -3.91 16.12 9.72
C TYR A 131 -2.46 16.14 10.23
N MET A 132 -1.56 16.98 9.64
CA MET A 132 -0.14 17.10 10.01
C MET A 132 0.15 18.17 11.06
N LEU A 133 -0.85 18.56 11.86
CA LEU A 133 -0.81 19.71 12.78
C LEU A 133 0.29 19.66 13.86
N ARG A 134 1.01 18.54 14.04
CA ARG A 134 2.19 18.45 14.92
C ARG A 134 3.25 17.57 14.26
N GLN A 135 4.31 18.17 13.75
CA GLN A 135 5.48 17.47 13.18
C GLN A 135 6.17 16.47 14.12
N ALA A 136 5.95 16.56 15.43
CA ALA A 136 6.57 15.68 16.44
C ALA A 136 5.80 14.37 16.68
N ASP A 137 4.58 14.22 16.15
CA ASP A 137 3.75 13.04 16.40
C ASP A 137 3.93 12.03 15.26
N ALA A 138 4.77 11.03 15.50
CA ALA A 138 5.03 9.92 14.59
C ALA A 138 3.95 8.81 14.64
N SER A 139 2.89 8.99 15.43
CA SER A 139 1.82 8.01 15.57
C SER A 139 1.15 7.74 14.22
N PRO A 140 0.84 6.48 13.89
CA PRO A 140 0.06 6.15 12.71
C PRO A 140 -1.29 6.88 12.69
N ARG A 141 -1.73 7.24 11.50
CA ARG A 141 -3.04 7.86 11.25
C ARG A 141 -3.97 6.81 10.67
N LEU A 142 -5.23 6.85 11.07
CA LEU A 142 -6.30 6.04 10.51
C LEU A 142 -7.35 6.97 9.90
N LEU A 143 -7.51 6.90 8.58
CA LEU A 143 -8.66 7.48 7.87
C LEU A 143 -9.75 6.42 7.80
N SER A 144 -10.93 6.75 8.34
CA SER A 144 -12.16 5.94 8.20
C SER A 144 -13.16 6.69 7.33
N VAL A 145 -13.52 6.08 6.19
CA VAL A 145 -14.48 6.62 5.22
C VAL A 145 -15.77 5.81 5.31
N PRO A 146 -16.84 6.33 5.90
CA PRO A 146 -18.10 5.59 6.06
C PRO A 146 -18.85 5.44 4.74
N TYR A 147 -19.87 4.59 4.71
CA TYR A 147 -20.78 4.49 3.59
C TYR A 147 -21.45 5.83 3.29
N GLY A 148 -21.61 6.14 2.01
CA GLY A 148 -22.12 7.43 1.52
C GLY A 148 -21.06 8.53 1.47
N CYS A 149 -19.81 8.22 1.76
CA CYS A 149 -18.67 9.14 1.65
C CYS A 149 -17.57 8.54 0.77
N SER A 150 -16.76 9.41 0.19
CA SER A 150 -15.47 9.06 -0.42
C SER A 150 -14.47 10.16 -0.08
N ALA A 151 -13.18 9.86 -0.12
CA ALA A 151 -12.15 10.83 0.25
C ALA A 151 -10.93 10.76 -0.66
N ASP A 152 -10.43 11.93 -1.08
CA ASP A 152 -9.11 12.09 -1.69
C ASP A 152 -8.15 12.56 -0.60
N LEU A 153 -7.25 11.69 -0.21
CA LEU A 153 -6.25 11.95 0.83
C LEU A 153 -4.89 12.19 0.21
N THR A 154 -4.30 13.36 0.44
CA THR A 154 -2.89 13.60 0.14
C THR A 154 -2.03 13.02 1.26
N LEU A 155 -1.23 12.00 0.96
CA LEU A 155 -0.34 11.32 1.90
C LEU A 155 0.91 12.18 2.23
N PRO A 156 1.67 11.84 3.30
CA PRO A 156 2.83 12.62 3.74
C PRO A 156 3.95 12.77 2.70
N ASP A 157 4.08 11.83 1.79
CA ASP A 157 5.05 11.84 0.68
C ASP A 157 4.58 12.62 -0.55
N GLY A 158 3.34 13.13 -0.53
CA GLY A 158 2.67 13.80 -1.65
C GLY A 158 2.01 12.84 -2.64
N SER A 159 1.95 11.54 -2.35
CA SER A 159 1.08 10.60 -3.05
C SER A 159 -0.39 10.87 -2.72
N VAL A 160 -1.30 10.49 -3.60
CA VAL A 160 -2.75 10.67 -3.39
C VAL A 160 -3.41 9.30 -3.32
N ALA A 161 -4.22 9.10 -2.28
CA ALA A 161 -5.11 7.96 -2.12
C ALA A 161 -6.56 8.43 -2.30
N TYR A 162 -7.24 7.88 -3.30
CA TYR A 162 -8.68 8.05 -3.52
C TYR A 162 -9.37 6.89 -2.81
N VAL A 163 -9.99 7.15 -1.66
CA VAL A 163 -10.51 6.12 -0.75
C VAL A 163 -12.02 6.01 -0.89
N HIS A 164 -12.48 4.78 -1.16
CA HIS A 164 -13.88 4.46 -1.43
C HIS A 164 -14.74 4.40 -0.17
N ALA A 165 -16.06 4.44 -0.36
CA ALA A 165 -17.05 4.30 0.72
C ALA A 165 -16.86 2.98 1.48
N GLY A 166 -16.98 3.03 2.82
CA GLY A 166 -16.82 1.86 3.69
C GLY A 166 -15.39 1.38 3.87
N SER A 167 -14.39 2.20 3.54
CA SER A 167 -12.97 1.83 3.57
C SER A 167 -12.20 2.48 4.72
N GLU A 168 -11.16 1.81 5.18
CA GLU A 168 -10.18 2.32 6.14
C GLU A 168 -8.77 2.30 5.55
N LEU A 169 -8.07 3.41 5.73
CA LEU A 169 -6.67 3.56 5.34
C LEU A 169 -5.83 3.98 6.54
N SER A 170 -4.94 3.10 6.99
CA SER A 170 -3.95 3.41 8.02
C SER A 170 -2.61 3.73 7.37
N PHE A 171 -1.96 4.83 7.78
CA PHE A 171 -0.68 5.27 7.23
C PHE A 171 0.20 5.89 8.29
N SER A 172 1.51 5.84 8.09
CA SER A 172 2.49 6.49 8.95
C SER A 172 2.89 7.86 8.40
N PRO A 173 2.97 8.91 9.25
CA PRO A 173 3.55 10.19 8.86
C PRO A 173 5.04 10.11 8.53
N GLN A 174 5.72 9.05 8.97
CA GLN A 174 7.15 8.83 8.78
C GLN A 174 7.42 7.54 8.03
N TYR A 175 8.58 7.44 7.40
CA TYR A 175 9.01 6.22 6.75
C TYR A 175 9.31 5.12 7.79
N ILE A 176 8.85 3.91 7.52
CA ILE A 176 9.08 2.73 8.36
C ILE A 176 10.15 1.88 7.67
N ASN A 177 11.33 1.77 8.29
CA ASN A 177 12.47 1.04 7.72
C ASN A 177 12.79 1.48 6.27
N GLY A 178 12.75 2.79 6.00
CA GLY A 178 12.98 3.36 4.67
C GLY A 178 11.85 3.16 3.66
N LYS A 179 10.66 2.74 4.11
CA LYS A 179 9.49 2.50 3.24
C LYS A 179 8.33 3.42 3.60
N ARG A 180 7.52 3.74 2.62
CA ARG A 180 6.23 4.43 2.74
C ARG A 180 5.15 3.38 2.92
N VAL A 181 4.67 3.14 4.14
CA VAL A 181 3.79 2.00 4.45
C VAL A 181 2.38 2.47 4.73
N VAL A 182 1.42 1.85 4.06
CA VAL A 182 -0.02 2.01 4.32
C VAL A 182 -0.68 0.64 4.48
N ILE A 183 -1.77 0.60 5.26
CA ILE A 183 -2.62 -0.60 5.42
C ILE A 183 -4.02 -0.22 4.96
N LEU A 184 -4.59 -1.03 4.09
CA LEU A 184 -5.92 -0.82 3.52
C LEU A 184 -6.88 -1.95 3.93
N ASP A 185 -8.08 -1.56 4.35
CA ASP A 185 -9.27 -2.41 4.42
C ASP A 185 -10.40 -1.71 3.66
N GLY A 186 -10.90 -2.33 2.60
CA GLY A 186 -11.83 -1.72 1.64
C GLY A 186 -11.20 -1.50 0.28
N GLU A 187 -11.54 -0.39 -0.37
CA GLU A 187 -11.07 -0.06 -1.72
C GLU A 187 -10.43 1.32 -1.78
N ALA A 188 -9.28 1.40 -2.45
CA ALA A 188 -8.61 2.66 -2.75
C ALA A 188 -7.83 2.60 -4.07
N TYR A 189 -7.88 3.71 -4.80
CA TYR A 189 -7.00 3.98 -5.93
C TYR A 189 -5.83 4.84 -5.44
N PHE A 190 -4.62 4.44 -5.80
CA PHE A 190 -3.39 5.13 -5.43
C PHE A 190 -2.72 5.76 -6.64
N LYS A 191 -2.40 7.05 -6.54
CA LYS A 191 -1.48 7.74 -7.43
C LYS A 191 -0.20 8.03 -6.65
N VAL A 192 0.77 7.13 -6.77
CA VAL A 192 2.00 7.19 -5.97
C VAL A 192 3.03 8.07 -6.64
N LYS A 193 3.54 9.05 -5.89
CA LYS A 193 4.65 9.90 -6.30
C LYS A 193 5.92 9.05 -6.47
N HIS A 194 6.63 9.27 -7.58
CA HIS A 194 7.86 8.52 -7.85
C HIS A 194 8.96 8.81 -6.83
N ASP A 195 9.47 7.74 -6.20
CA ASP A 195 10.63 7.76 -5.32
C ASP A 195 11.31 6.37 -5.35
N ALA A 196 12.44 6.30 -6.04
CA ALA A 196 13.19 5.05 -6.21
C ALA A 196 13.93 4.61 -4.92
N ALA A 197 14.19 5.55 -3.99
CA ALA A 197 14.90 5.25 -2.75
C ALA A 197 13.97 4.68 -1.66
N HIS A 198 12.68 5.08 -1.68
CA HIS A 198 11.73 4.72 -0.64
C HIS A 198 10.50 4.05 -1.27
N PRO A 199 10.44 2.71 -1.34
CA PRO A 199 9.31 1.99 -1.90
C PRO A 199 8.02 2.31 -1.13
N PHE A 200 6.91 2.42 -1.87
CA PHE A 200 5.58 2.54 -1.32
C PHE A 200 4.97 1.15 -1.20
N VAL A 201 4.55 0.79 -0.01
CA VAL A 201 4.06 -0.55 0.33
C VAL A 201 2.64 -0.47 0.86
N VAL A 202 1.71 -1.17 0.20
CA VAL A 202 0.34 -1.34 0.68
C VAL A 202 0.17 -2.76 1.21
N GLN A 203 -0.28 -2.87 2.46
CA GLN A 203 -0.73 -4.13 3.06
C GLN A 203 -2.26 -4.17 3.02
N ALA A 204 -2.80 -5.18 2.36
CA ALA A 204 -4.24 -5.37 2.16
C ALA A 204 -4.60 -6.84 2.49
N GLY A 205 -4.96 -7.12 3.74
CA GLY A 205 -5.10 -8.48 4.22
C GLY A 205 -3.78 -9.24 4.15
N ASN A 206 -3.76 -10.35 3.42
CA ASN A 206 -2.57 -11.17 3.19
C ASN A 206 -1.78 -10.76 1.93
N VAL A 207 -2.23 -9.72 1.22
CA VAL A 207 -1.57 -9.22 0.01
C VAL A 207 -0.71 -8.03 0.35
N THR A 208 0.54 -8.04 -0.09
CA THR A 208 1.47 -6.91 -0.03
C THR A 208 1.76 -6.44 -1.43
N THR A 209 1.55 -5.16 -1.68
CA THR A 209 1.79 -4.50 -2.96
C THR A 209 2.93 -3.51 -2.79
N THR A 210 3.95 -3.58 -3.65
CA THR A 210 5.14 -2.72 -3.59
C THR A 210 5.33 -1.98 -4.90
N VAL A 211 5.49 -0.65 -4.83
CA VAL A 211 5.65 0.24 -5.98
C VAL A 211 6.66 1.36 -5.71
N TYR A 212 7.15 2.00 -6.77
CA TYR A 212 8.10 3.13 -6.69
C TYR A 212 7.57 4.43 -7.31
N GLY A 213 6.42 4.38 -8.00
CA GLY A 213 5.77 5.51 -8.68
C GLY A 213 4.82 4.97 -9.73
N THR A 214 3.58 4.75 -9.35
CA THR A 214 2.65 3.87 -10.04
C THR A 214 1.23 4.32 -9.75
N GLU A 215 0.33 4.15 -10.71
CA GLU A 215 -1.10 4.26 -10.48
C GLU A 215 -1.74 2.87 -10.47
N PHE A 216 -2.45 2.53 -9.40
CA PHE A 216 -3.05 1.21 -9.20
C PHE A 216 -4.25 1.28 -8.25
N ASN A 217 -5.14 0.31 -8.36
CA ASN A 217 -6.29 0.13 -7.47
C ASN A 217 -6.13 -1.13 -6.62
N ILE A 218 -6.56 -1.09 -5.37
CA ILE A 218 -6.69 -2.26 -4.50
C ILE A 218 -8.10 -2.30 -3.92
N ASN A 219 -8.72 -3.49 -3.98
CA ASN A 219 -10.01 -3.77 -3.35
C ASN A 219 -9.92 -5.05 -2.53
N THR A 220 -10.05 -4.95 -1.20
CA THR A 220 -10.00 -6.11 -0.28
C THR A 220 -11.30 -6.88 -0.22
N HIS A 221 -12.39 -6.34 -0.77
CA HIS A 221 -13.74 -6.91 -0.75
C HIS A 221 -14.20 -7.35 -2.15
N ALA A 222 -13.26 -7.51 -3.10
CA ALA A 222 -13.60 -8.01 -4.43
C ALA A 222 -14.12 -9.46 -4.37
N ALA A 223 -14.93 -9.84 -5.38
CA ALA A 223 -15.60 -11.13 -5.41
C ALA A 223 -14.66 -12.35 -5.29
N HIS A 224 -13.42 -12.20 -5.79
CA HIS A 224 -12.40 -13.25 -5.75
C HIS A 224 -11.29 -12.97 -4.71
N GLY A 225 -11.62 -12.27 -3.62
CA GLY A 225 -10.68 -11.89 -2.57
C GLY A 225 -10.02 -10.54 -2.82
N THR A 226 -8.83 -10.31 -2.23
CA THR A 226 -8.12 -9.03 -2.42
C THR A 226 -7.63 -8.90 -3.85
N ALA A 227 -8.14 -7.90 -4.58
CA ALA A 227 -7.77 -7.62 -5.97
C ALA A 227 -6.82 -6.42 -6.04
N VAL A 228 -5.78 -6.53 -6.85
CA VAL A 228 -4.84 -5.46 -7.21
C VAL A 228 -4.90 -5.28 -8.72
N THR A 229 -5.21 -4.07 -9.18
CA THR A 229 -5.27 -3.72 -10.61
C THR A 229 -4.21 -2.67 -10.92
N LEU A 230 -3.37 -2.94 -11.91
CA LEU A 230 -2.33 -2.00 -12.34
C LEU A 230 -2.83 -1.12 -13.49
N ILE A 231 -2.84 0.20 -13.27
CA ILE A 231 -3.25 1.20 -14.26
C ILE A 231 -2.03 1.70 -15.05
N SER A 232 -1.00 2.16 -14.38
CA SER A 232 0.23 2.63 -15.04
C SER A 232 1.47 2.39 -14.17
N GLY A 233 2.63 2.17 -14.79
CA GLY A 233 3.88 1.90 -14.09
C GLY A 233 4.15 0.41 -13.89
N SER A 234 4.60 0.01 -12.71
CA SER A 234 4.92 -1.39 -12.36
C SER A 234 4.61 -1.67 -10.90
N VAL A 235 3.99 -2.82 -10.64
CA VAL A 235 3.60 -3.29 -9.31
C VAL A 235 4.22 -4.66 -9.04
N GLY A 236 4.87 -4.81 -7.87
CA GLY A 236 5.16 -6.11 -7.29
C GLY A 236 4.05 -6.51 -6.33
N VAL A 237 3.38 -7.63 -6.57
CA VAL A 237 2.37 -8.21 -5.67
C VAL A 237 2.96 -9.44 -5.02
N SER A 238 2.79 -9.58 -3.71
CA SER A 238 3.14 -10.78 -2.96
C SER A 238 2.03 -11.19 -1.99
N ALA A 239 1.84 -12.50 -1.86
CA ALA A 239 0.90 -13.14 -0.93
C ALA A 239 1.54 -14.47 -0.50
N PRO A 240 0.99 -15.23 0.48
CA PRO A 240 1.53 -16.53 0.88
C PRO A 240 1.74 -17.45 -0.32
N HIS A 241 2.99 -17.89 -0.55
CA HIS A 241 3.40 -18.76 -1.67
C HIS A 241 3.16 -18.18 -3.08
N TYR A 242 2.99 -16.86 -3.20
CA TYR A 242 2.79 -16.18 -4.47
C TYR A 242 3.56 -14.87 -4.52
N SER A 243 4.23 -14.62 -5.63
CA SER A 243 4.87 -13.33 -5.93
C SER A 243 4.91 -13.12 -7.43
N ARG A 244 4.53 -11.92 -7.86
CA ARG A 244 4.50 -11.54 -9.28
C ARG A 244 4.77 -10.06 -9.48
N ARG A 245 5.38 -9.72 -10.61
CA ARG A 245 5.40 -8.37 -11.16
C ARG A 245 4.32 -8.22 -12.22
N MET A 246 3.51 -7.16 -12.11
CA MET A 246 2.40 -6.89 -12.99
C MET A 246 2.75 -5.85 -14.05
N ALA A 247 2.11 -5.98 -15.22
CA ALA A 247 2.08 -4.98 -16.29
C ALA A 247 0.74 -4.20 -16.28
N PRO A 248 0.69 -2.99 -16.86
CA PRO A 248 -0.57 -2.22 -16.99
C PRO A 248 -1.67 -3.03 -17.68
N GLY A 249 -2.91 -2.91 -17.17
CA GLY A 249 -4.08 -3.67 -17.63
C GLY A 249 -4.25 -5.03 -16.94
N GLU A 250 -3.29 -5.48 -16.14
CA GLU A 250 -3.42 -6.72 -15.39
C GLU A 250 -4.09 -6.49 -14.04
N GLN A 251 -4.88 -7.50 -13.63
CA GLN A 251 -5.42 -7.62 -12.28
C GLN A 251 -5.01 -8.98 -11.69
N VAL A 252 -4.58 -8.95 -10.45
CA VAL A 252 -4.34 -10.14 -9.61
C VAL A 252 -5.29 -10.10 -8.44
N SER A 253 -6.10 -11.16 -8.28
CA SER A 253 -6.96 -11.37 -7.11
C SER A 253 -6.43 -12.53 -6.28
N TRP A 254 -6.35 -12.35 -4.98
CA TRP A 254 -5.88 -13.35 -4.02
C TRP A 254 -6.96 -13.75 -3.03
N SER A 255 -7.21 -15.06 -2.91
CA SER A 255 -8.15 -15.62 -1.93
C SER A 255 -7.58 -16.90 -1.31
N ALA A 256 -8.38 -17.59 -0.50
CA ALA A 256 -8.01 -18.91 0.05
C ALA A 256 -7.79 -19.98 -1.04
N SER A 257 -8.37 -19.80 -2.24
CA SER A 257 -8.17 -20.69 -3.39
C SER A 257 -6.89 -20.38 -4.19
N GLY A 258 -6.13 -19.35 -3.82
CA GLY A 258 -4.91 -18.92 -4.48
C GLY A 258 -5.07 -17.64 -5.31
N ALA A 259 -4.10 -17.39 -6.19
CA ALA A 259 -4.08 -16.24 -7.10
C ALA A 259 -4.93 -16.52 -8.35
N HIS A 260 -5.70 -15.50 -8.75
CA HIS A 260 -6.39 -15.44 -10.05
C HIS A 260 -5.89 -14.22 -10.81
N GLU A 261 -5.40 -14.42 -12.03
CA GLU A 261 -4.81 -13.38 -12.87
C GLU A 261 -5.68 -13.18 -14.11
N GLN A 262 -5.91 -11.91 -14.48
CA GLN A 262 -6.70 -11.57 -15.66
C GLN A 262 -6.29 -10.20 -16.23
N GLN A 263 -6.59 -10.01 -17.53
CA GLN A 263 -6.60 -8.67 -18.15
C GLN A 263 -7.96 -8.04 -17.88
N VAL A 264 -7.96 -6.75 -17.54
CA VAL A 264 -9.19 -6.01 -17.25
C VAL A 264 -9.23 -4.69 -18.01
N ASP A 265 -10.45 -4.21 -18.25
CA ASP A 265 -10.67 -2.84 -18.68
C ASP A 265 -10.30 -1.88 -17.54
N LEU A 266 -9.57 -0.83 -17.85
CA LEU A 266 -9.14 0.18 -16.89
C LEU A 266 -10.14 1.31 -16.69
N LEU A 267 -11.13 1.46 -17.57
CA LEU A 267 -12.15 2.53 -17.49
C LEU A 267 -12.89 2.57 -16.15
N PRO A 268 -13.31 1.44 -15.55
CA PRO A 268 -13.96 1.45 -14.22
C PRO A 268 -13.15 2.16 -13.16
N TYR A 269 -11.82 1.95 -13.16
CA TYR A 269 -10.91 2.48 -12.15
C TYR A 269 -10.55 3.96 -12.39
N THR A 270 -10.34 4.36 -13.65
CA THR A 270 -9.99 5.75 -14.00
C THR A 270 -11.20 6.67 -13.94
N ASN A 271 -12.36 6.24 -14.40
CA ASN A 271 -13.60 7.02 -14.36
C ASN A 271 -14.05 7.30 -12.92
N TRP A 272 -13.86 6.34 -12.03
CA TRP A 272 -14.17 6.56 -10.61
C TRP A 272 -13.37 7.73 -10.01
N ARG A 273 -12.09 7.80 -10.31
CA ARG A 273 -11.23 8.94 -9.93
C ARG A 273 -11.77 10.26 -10.50
N ASP A 274 -12.28 10.23 -11.71
CA ASP A 274 -12.78 11.41 -12.45
C ASP A 274 -14.23 11.80 -12.04
N GLY A 275 -14.79 11.11 -11.03
CA GLY A 275 -16.10 11.42 -10.46
C GLY A 275 -17.27 10.66 -11.08
N TYR A 276 -17.02 9.61 -11.84
CA TYR A 276 -18.04 8.74 -12.43
C TYR A 276 -18.00 7.34 -11.82
N LEU A 277 -19.17 6.76 -11.62
CA LEU A 277 -19.33 5.32 -11.38
C LEU A 277 -19.56 4.67 -12.74
N TYR A 278 -18.67 3.77 -13.11
CA TYR A 278 -18.65 3.09 -14.39
C TYR A 278 -18.68 1.57 -14.21
N TYR A 279 -19.67 0.93 -14.78
CA TYR A 279 -19.87 -0.51 -14.71
C TYR A 279 -19.99 -1.06 -16.12
N ASP A 280 -19.16 -2.04 -16.47
CA ASP A 280 -19.17 -2.68 -17.78
C ASP A 280 -19.31 -4.19 -17.63
N GLY A 281 -20.44 -4.74 -18.12
CA GLY A 281 -20.70 -6.17 -18.07
C GLY A 281 -20.73 -6.78 -16.66
N GLN A 282 -20.96 -5.97 -15.63
CA GLN A 282 -21.08 -6.45 -14.27
C GLN A 282 -22.50 -6.92 -13.95
N SER A 283 -22.60 -7.83 -12.96
CA SER A 283 -23.90 -8.29 -12.48
C SER A 283 -24.66 -7.13 -11.79
N LEU A 284 -25.99 -7.15 -11.94
CA LEU A 284 -26.84 -6.14 -11.29
C LEU A 284 -26.68 -6.18 -9.76
N GLU A 285 -26.41 -7.35 -9.18
CA GLU A 285 -26.10 -7.48 -7.76
C GLU A 285 -24.84 -6.71 -7.39
N SER A 286 -23.75 -6.87 -8.13
CA SER A 286 -22.49 -6.14 -7.89
C SER A 286 -22.69 -4.64 -7.99
N ILE A 287 -23.37 -4.18 -9.06
CA ILE A 287 -23.65 -2.76 -9.30
C ILE A 287 -24.48 -2.15 -8.17
N LEU A 288 -25.58 -2.82 -7.79
CA LEU A 288 -26.47 -2.29 -6.74
C LEU A 288 -25.83 -2.34 -5.35
N THR A 289 -24.96 -3.33 -5.09
CA THR A 289 -24.20 -3.40 -3.84
C THR A 289 -23.22 -2.22 -3.74
N ASP A 290 -22.49 -1.92 -4.81
CA ASP A 290 -21.59 -0.78 -4.83
C ASP A 290 -22.34 0.55 -4.71
N LEU A 291 -23.43 0.73 -5.48
CA LEU A 291 -24.31 1.89 -5.33
C LEU A 291 -24.86 2.03 -3.92
N ALA A 292 -25.26 0.92 -3.29
CA ALA A 292 -25.74 0.94 -1.91
C ALA A 292 -24.67 1.42 -0.92
N HIS A 293 -23.43 1.02 -1.09
CA HIS A 293 -22.30 1.55 -0.33
C HIS A 293 -22.09 3.03 -0.55
N ASN A 294 -22.15 3.49 -1.80
CA ASN A 294 -21.97 4.90 -2.18
C ASN A 294 -23.11 5.80 -1.67
N TYR A 295 -24.34 5.30 -1.61
CA TYR A 295 -25.54 6.07 -1.18
C TYR A 295 -26.03 5.73 0.23
N LYS A 296 -25.31 4.91 0.98
CA LYS A 296 -25.69 4.46 2.33
C LYS A 296 -27.06 3.78 2.38
N LEU A 297 -27.28 2.87 1.43
CA LEU A 297 -28.52 2.13 1.25
C LEU A 297 -28.31 0.63 1.54
N SER A 298 -29.42 -0.11 1.56
CA SER A 298 -29.44 -1.58 1.50
C SER A 298 -29.95 -2.05 0.15
N VAL A 299 -29.71 -3.32 -0.21
CA VAL A 299 -30.24 -3.94 -1.42
C VAL A 299 -31.05 -5.17 -1.03
N ARG A 300 -32.22 -5.33 -1.65
CA ARG A 300 -33.06 -6.50 -1.52
C ARG A 300 -33.56 -6.96 -2.90
N PHE A 301 -33.22 -8.19 -3.26
CA PHE A 301 -33.75 -8.84 -4.47
C PHE A 301 -34.96 -9.68 -4.08
N ASN A 302 -36.15 -9.33 -4.61
CA ASN A 302 -37.35 -10.12 -4.50
C ASN A 302 -37.33 -11.26 -5.55
N ASP A 303 -36.63 -11.05 -6.68
CA ASP A 303 -36.35 -12.08 -7.69
C ASP A 303 -34.83 -12.27 -7.82
N ARG A 304 -34.34 -13.44 -7.38
CA ARG A 304 -32.91 -13.78 -7.44
C ARG A 304 -32.36 -13.89 -8.86
N SER A 305 -33.20 -14.14 -9.86
CA SER A 305 -32.75 -14.20 -11.27
C SER A 305 -32.24 -12.85 -11.78
N ALA A 306 -32.70 -11.74 -11.17
CA ALA A 306 -32.22 -10.41 -11.50
C ALA A 306 -30.78 -10.14 -11.03
N MET A 307 -30.27 -10.87 -10.02
CA MET A 307 -28.93 -10.68 -9.48
C MET A 307 -27.84 -10.83 -10.55
N HIS A 308 -28.01 -11.79 -11.44
CA HIS A 308 -26.99 -12.15 -12.45
C HIS A 308 -27.14 -11.42 -13.79
N LEU A 309 -28.07 -10.47 -13.92
CA LEU A 309 -28.23 -9.70 -15.14
C LEU A 309 -27.00 -8.82 -15.38
N LEU A 310 -26.28 -9.10 -16.46
CA LEU A 310 -25.13 -8.29 -16.85
C LEU A 310 -25.57 -6.95 -17.37
N THR A 311 -24.97 -5.88 -16.90
CA THR A 311 -25.40 -4.52 -17.15
C THR A 311 -24.21 -3.60 -17.41
N HIS A 312 -24.38 -2.68 -18.36
CA HIS A 312 -23.47 -1.56 -18.61
C HIS A 312 -24.14 -0.30 -18.09
N PHE A 313 -23.50 0.41 -17.18
CA PHE A 313 -24.10 1.57 -16.54
C PHE A 313 -23.04 2.59 -16.16
N VAL A 314 -23.34 3.87 -16.38
CA VAL A 314 -22.50 4.99 -16.00
C VAL A 314 -23.36 6.07 -15.36
N CYS A 315 -22.91 6.61 -14.23
CA CYS A 315 -23.52 7.78 -13.62
C CYS A 315 -22.48 8.64 -12.91
N GLU A 316 -22.80 9.92 -12.69
CA GLU A 316 -21.98 10.77 -11.83
C GLU A 316 -22.05 10.27 -10.38
N ARG A 317 -20.91 10.22 -9.69
CA ARG A 317 -20.80 9.74 -8.30
C ARG A 317 -21.64 10.54 -7.31
N GLY A 318 -21.93 11.80 -7.60
CA GLY A 318 -22.76 12.68 -6.77
C GLY A 318 -24.22 12.84 -7.29
N ALA A 319 -24.63 12.06 -8.28
CA ALA A 319 -26.01 12.13 -8.81
C ALA A 319 -27.04 11.80 -7.72
N ASP A 320 -28.25 12.37 -7.81
CA ASP A 320 -29.35 12.00 -6.92
C ASP A 320 -29.75 10.53 -7.15
N ILE A 321 -29.97 9.79 -6.06
CA ILE A 321 -30.27 8.35 -6.14
C ILE A 321 -31.55 8.04 -6.92
N ASN A 322 -32.56 8.91 -6.90
CA ASN A 322 -33.77 8.70 -7.69
C ASN A 322 -33.49 8.85 -9.20
N THR A 323 -32.57 9.74 -9.56
CA THR A 323 -32.05 9.85 -10.93
C THR A 323 -31.34 8.57 -11.35
N VAL A 324 -30.44 8.04 -10.50
CA VAL A 324 -29.74 6.77 -10.75
C VAL A 324 -30.70 5.59 -10.91
N VAL A 325 -31.70 5.49 -10.02
CA VAL A 325 -32.74 4.46 -10.10
C VAL A 325 -33.58 4.60 -11.38
N THR A 326 -33.90 5.84 -11.78
CA THR A 326 -34.62 6.09 -13.04
C THR A 326 -33.80 5.63 -14.25
N MET A 327 -32.51 5.96 -14.32
CA MET A 327 -31.61 5.54 -15.39
C MET A 327 -31.49 4.01 -15.47
N LEU A 328 -31.32 3.32 -14.32
CA LEU A 328 -31.29 1.86 -14.25
C LEU A 328 -32.59 1.23 -14.75
N ASN A 329 -33.74 1.79 -14.40
CA ASN A 329 -35.05 1.31 -14.86
C ASN A 329 -35.27 1.50 -16.37
N GLN A 330 -34.73 2.58 -16.96
CA GLN A 330 -34.80 2.84 -18.39
C GLN A 330 -34.08 1.77 -19.23
N MET A 331 -33.12 1.04 -18.62
CA MET A 331 -32.45 -0.08 -19.28
C MET A 331 -33.36 -1.30 -19.47
N GLY A 332 -34.49 -1.37 -18.80
CA GLY A 332 -35.51 -2.38 -18.97
C GLY A 332 -35.15 -3.80 -18.55
N LYS A 333 -34.03 -4.00 -17.84
CA LYS A 333 -33.57 -5.34 -17.41
C LYS A 333 -34.22 -5.82 -16.13
N ALA A 334 -34.54 -4.91 -15.22
CA ALA A 334 -35.21 -5.16 -13.96
C ALA A 334 -35.94 -3.88 -13.50
N ARG A 335 -36.88 -4.02 -12.57
CA ARG A 335 -37.56 -2.88 -11.95
C ARG A 335 -36.96 -2.66 -10.56
N ILE A 336 -36.42 -1.46 -10.35
CA ILE A 336 -35.76 -1.06 -9.09
C ILE A 336 -36.59 0.07 -8.47
N ARG A 337 -36.85 -0.04 -7.15
CA ARG A 337 -37.55 0.99 -6.38
C ARG A 337 -36.74 1.31 -5.12
N LEU A 338 -36.76 2.57 -4.71
CA LEU A 338 -36.21 2.98 -3.43
C LEU A 338 -37.32 2.98 -2.36
N GLU A 339 -37.23 2.10 -1.38
CA GLU A 339 -38.16 1.96 -0.26
C GLU A 339 -37.41 2.04 1.07
N ASN A 340 -37.65 3.08 1.87
CA ASN A 340 -37.04 3.25 3.21
C ASN A 340 -35.53 2.96 3.24
N SER A 341 -34.75 3.61 2.38
CA SER A 341 -33.29 3.41 2.24
C SER A 341 -32.89 2.00 1.77
N THR A 342 -33.78 1.30 1.08
CA THR A 342 -33.49 -0.02 0.47
C THR A 342 -33.84 0.02 -1.02
N LEU A 343 -32.89 -0.40 -1.85
CA LEU A 343 -33.13 -0.66 -3.27
C LEU A 343 -33.79 -2.03 -3.40
N VAL A 344 -35.08 -2.04 -3.76
CA VAL A 344 -35.87 -3.26 -3.93
C VAL A 344 -35.94 -3.60 -5.40
N VAL A 345 -35.49 -4.79 -5.77
CA VAL A 345 -35.36 -5.27 -7.15
C VAL A 345 -36.38 -6.35 -7.44
N THR A 346 -37.13 -6.16 -8.53
CA THR A 346 -38.02 -7.14 -9.13
C THR A 346 -37.67 -7.29 -10.60
N LYS A 347 -37.98 -8.43 -11.19
CA LYS A 347 -37.82 -8.62 -12.65
C LYS A 347 -38.97 -8.05 -13.42
#